data_079b59cd6acdf808070ba77cead4a82e
#
_entry.id   079b59cd6acdf808070ba77cead4a82e
#
_cell.length_a   1.000
_cell.length_b   1.000
_cell.length_c   1.000
_cell.angle_alpha   90.00
_cell.angle_beta   90.00
_cell.angle_gamma   90.00
#
_symmetry.space_group_name_H-M   'P 1'
#
loop_
_entity.id
_entity.type
_entity.pdbx_description
1 polymer ?
#
loop_
_entity_poly.entity_id
_entity_poly.type
_entity_poly.pdbx_seq_one_letter_code
_entity_poly.pdbx_strand_id
1 'polypeptide(L)'
;TLQDFAEANDDSMLIRPVEALGKDYQNEGVCVKRVNELYFISRKGEYAAEVYQSIYESVLPLFRDGLSGIAASGHQTQFCVVAAPELGLEASLIWTDGERAPTGSYPTVLRQQLNQEWYAIVVSD
;
A
#
# COMPACT_ATOMS: atom_id res chain seq x y z
N THR A 1 -10.34 -6.88 7.05
CA THR A 1 -9.10 -6.12 6.92
C THR A 1 -8.80 -5.79 5.47
N LEU A 2 -7.83 -4.91 5.25
CA LEU A 2 -7.41 -4.54 3.90
C LEU A 2 -6.87 -5.75 3.12
N GLN A 3 -6.11 -6.62 3.77
CA GLN A 3 -5.59 -7.83 3.13
C GLN A 3 -6.72 -8.80 2.77
N ASP A 4 -7.70 -8.95 3.65
CA ASP A 4 -8.88 -9.78 3.36
C ASP A 4 -9.64 -9.26 2.15
N PHE A 5 -9.78 -7.93 2.04
CA PHE A 5 -10.40 -7.31 0.88
C PHE A 5 -9.63 -7.62 -0.41
N ALA A 6 -8.31 -7.47 -0.41
CA ALA A 6 -7.48 -7.71 -1.58
C ALA A 6 -7.57 -9.18 -2.04
N GLU A 7 -7.56 -10.12 -1.11
CA GLU A 7 -7.69 -11.54 -1.40
C GLU A 7 -9.07 -11.89 -1.95
N ALA A 8 -10.13 -11.38 -1.30
CA ALA A 8 -11.51 -11.69 -1.68
C ALA A 8 -11.89 -11.15 -3.05
N ASN A 9 -11.34 -9.99 -3.45
CA ASN A 9 -11.67 -9.33 -4.71
C ASN A 9 -10.62 -9.53 -5.79
N ASP A 10 -9.53 -10.22 -5.49
CA ASP A 10 -8.39 -10.43 -6.41
C ASP A 10 -7.97 -9.09 -7.04
N ASP A 11 -7.85 -8.06 -6.22
CA ASP A 11 -7.51 -6.70 -6.64
C ASP A 11 -6.35 -6.18 -5.80
N SER A 12 -5.72 -5.12 -6.27
CA SER A 12 -4.73 -4.38 -5.50
C SER A 12 -5.33 -3.04 -5.05
N MET A 13 -4.98 -2.62 -3.83
CA MET A 13 -5.42 -1.34 -3.30
C MET A 13 -4.22 -0.57 -2.79
N LEU A 14 -4.04 0.65 -3.30
CA LEU A 14 -3.03 1.58 -2.81
C LEU A 14 -3.73 2.70 -2.05
N ILE A 15 -3.25 3.01 -0.86
CA ILE A 15 -3.80 4.07 -0.01
C ILE A 15 -2.70 5.06 0.31
N ARG A 16 -2.96 6.34 0.07
CA ARG A 16 -2.02 7.42 0.35
C ARG A 16 -2.74 8.66 0.87
N PRO A 17 -2.01 9.57 1.57
CA PRO A 17 -2.56 10.87 1.93
C PRO A 17 -2.88 11.70 0.68
N VAL A 18 -3.89 12.54 0.78
CA VAL A 18 -4.32 13.41 -0.33
C VAL A 18 -3.18 14.32 -0.80
N GLU A 19 -2.32 14.76 0.11
CA GLU A 19 -1.16 15.61 -0.23
C GLU A 19 -0.17 14.94 -1.18
N ALA A 20 -0.15 13.60 -1.19
CA ALA A 20 0.71 12.83 -2.08
C ALA A 20 0.07 12.55 -3.45
N LEU A 21 -1.13 13.07 -3.71
CA LEU A 21 -1.82 12.87 -4.97
C LEU A 21 -1.14 13.68 -6.07
N GLY A 22 -0.28 13.02 -6.83
CA GLY A 22 0.42 13.62 -7.96
C GLY A 22 -0.27 13.32 -9.28
N LYS A 23 0.34 13.82 -10.36
CA LYS A 23 -0.18 13.63 -11.72
C LYS A 23 -0.15 12.17 -12.18
N ASP A 24 0.65 11.34 -11.52
CA ASP A 24 0.88 9.96 -11.93
C ASP A 24 -0.32 9.05 -11.70
N TYR A 25 -1.31 9.49 -10.93
CA TYR A 25 -2.47 8.69 -10.58
C TYR A 25 -3.70 8.97 -11.44
N GLN A 26 -3.55 9.77 -12.49
CA GLN A 26 -4.60 10.02 -13.46
C GLN A 26 -4.55 9.03 -14.62
N ASN A 27 -3.90 7.89 -14.44
CA ASN A 27 -3.78 6.88 -15.48
C ASN A 27 -5.12 6.19 -15.75
N GLU A 28 -5.38 5.94 -17.02
CA GLU A 28 -6.53 5.16 -17.44
C GLU A 28 -6.47 3.75 -16.85
N GLY A 29 -7.62 3.21 -16.49
CA GLY A 29 -7.73 1.84 -15.99
C GLY A 29 -7.61 1.68 -14.50
N VAL A 30 -7.50 2.77 -13.74
CA VAL A 30 -7.54 2.70 -12.27
C VAL A 30 -8.72 3.51 -11.75
N CYS A 31 -9.25 3.07 -10.62
CA CYS A 31 -10.31 3.78 -9.90
C CYS A 31 -9.69 4.51 -8.71
N VAL A 32 -9.90 5.82 -8.62
CA VAL A 32 -9.42 6.65 -7.51
C VAL A 32 -10.61 7.12 -6.71
N LYS A 33 -10.62 6.83 -5.41
CA LYS A 33 -11.68 7.24 -4.49
C LYS A 33 -11.09 7.96 -3.30
N ARG A 34 -11.59 9.17 -3.03
CA ARG A 34 -11.16 9.96 -1.88
C ARG A 34 -12.11 9.75 -0.70
N VAL A 35 -11.54 9.52 0.49
CA VAL A 35 -12.27 9.55 1.77
C VAL A 35 -11.50 10.47 2.70
N ASN A 36 -12.04 11.66 2.96
CA ASN A 36 -11.41 12.70 3.80
C ASN A 36 -9.96 12.98 3.39
N GLU A 37 -8.99 12.69 4.27
CA GLU A 37 -7.56 12.97 4.05
C GLU A 37 -6.81 11.89 3.29
N LEU A 38 -7.46 10.79 2.95
CA LEU A 38 -6.84 9.68 2.21
C LEU A 38 -7.52 9.46 0.86
N TYR A 39 -6.76 8.91 -0.08
CA TYR A 39 -7.33 8.41 -1.31
C TYR A 39 -6.95 6.95 -1.51
N PHE A 40 -7.82 6.23 -2.21
CA PHE A 40 -7.74 4.80 -2.45
C PHE A 40 -7.68 4.56 -3.95
N ILE A 41 -6.70 3.80 -4.41
CA ILE A 41 -6.54 3.46 -5.82
C ILE A 41 -6.69 1.96 -5.97
N SER A 42 -7.66 1.53 -6.77
CA SER A 42 -7.87 0.13 -7.11
C SER A 42 -7.81 -0.06 -8.62
N ARG A 43 -7.53 -1.27 -9.08
CA ARG A 43 -7.34 -1.55 -10.51
C ARG A 43 -8.57 -2.14 -11.18
N LYS A 44 -9.38 -2.90 -10.46
CA LYS A 44 -10.51 -3.63 -11.06
C LYS A 44 -11.83 -2.89 -11.03
N GLY A 45 -11.95 -1.84 -10.23
CA GLY A 45 -13.16 -1.05 -10.22
C GLY A 45 -13.44 -0.35 -8.92
N GLU A 46 -14.62 0.27 -8.85
CA GLU A 46 -15.11 0.95 -7.67
C GLU A 46 -15.92 0.00 -6.81
N TYR A 47 -15.79 0.13 -5.51
CA TYR A 47 -16.50 -0.69 -4.51
C TYR A 47 -17.55 0.15 -3.78
N ALA A 48 -18.36 -0.49 -2.94
CA ALA A 48 -19.36 0.21 -2.15
C ALA A 48 -18.72 1.20 -1.18
N ALA A 49 -19.41 2.31 -0.89
CA ALA A 49 -18.88 3.35 -0.01
C ALA A 49 -18.51 2.83 1.38
N GLU A 50 -19.27 1.85 1.91
CA GLU A 50 -19.02 1.24 3.21
C GLU A 50 -17.67 0.51 3.25
N VAL A 51 -17.22 -0.06 2.13
CA VAL A 51 -15.94 -0.75 2.03
C VAL A 51 -14.80 0.24 2.24
N TYR A 52 -14.84 1.37 1.54
CA TYR A 52 -13.83 2.42 1.69
C TYR A 52 -13.83 3.01 3.09
N GLN A 53 -15.01 3.26 3.65
CA GLN A 53 -15.13 3.83 4.98
C GLN A 53 -14.58 2.89 6.05
N SER A 54 -14.88 1.60 5.94
CA SER A 54 -14.36 0.59 6.87
C SER A 54 -12.84 0.51 6.84
N ILE A 55 -12.26 0.48 5.64
CA ILE A 55 -10.80 0.46 5.48
C ILE A 55 -10.20 1.75 6.02
N TYR A 56 -10.79 2.90 5.69
CA TYR A 56 -10.34 4.20 6.16
C TYR A 56 -10.23 4.24 7.69
N GLU A 57 -11.26 3.80 8.38
CA GLU A 57 -11.27 3.80 9.85
C GLU A 57 -10.19 2.89 10.43
N SER A 58 -9.88 1.78 9.76
CA SER A 58 -8.87 0.83 10.24
C SER A 58 -7.43 1.32 10.01
N VAL A 59 -7.18 2.07 8.94
CA VAL A 59 -5.81 2.51 8.58
C VAL A 59 -5.47 3.92 9.04
N LEU A 60 -6.46 4.75 9.33
CA LEU A 60 -6.25 6.15 9.70
C LEU A 60 -5.26 6.36 10.84
N PRO A 61 -5.30 5.58 11.95
CA PRO A 61 -4.32 5.74 13.02
C PRO A 61 -2.87 5.58 12.55
N LEU A 62 -2.62 4.68 11.58
CA LEU A 62 -1.29 4.47 11.03
C LEU A 62 -0.79 5.70 10.28
N PHE A 63 -1.65 6.32 9.48
CA PHE A 63 -1.30 7.54 8.75
C PHE A 63 -1.07 8.71 9.70
N ARG A 64 -1.83 8.80 10.78
CA ARG A 64 -1.63 9.83 11.81
C ARG A 64 -0.31 9.65 12.55
N ASP A 65 0.18 8.41 12.64
CA ASP A 65 1.49 8.10 13.22
C ASP A 65 2.65 8.29 12.25
N GLY A 66 2.38 8.72 11.02
CA GLY A 66 3.41 9.08 10.05
C GLY A 66 3.61 8.11 8.91
N LEU A 67 2.76 7.09 8.75
CA LEU A 67 2.86 6.17 7.63
C LEU A 67 2.65 6.92 6.31
N SER A 68 3.47 6.62 5.30
CA SER A 68 3.45 7.30 4.00
C SER A 68 2.50 6.66 2.99
N GLY A 69 2.22 5.38 3.13
CA GLY A 69 1.33 4.67 2.21
C GLY A 69 1.14 3.22 2.60
N ILE A 70 0.09 2.61 2.06
CA ILE A 70 -0.20 1.18 2.20
C ILE A 70 -0.56 0.65 0.83
N ALA A 71 0.00 -0.50 0.45
CA ALA A 71 -0.35 -1.19 -0.78
C ALA A 71 -0.67 -2.64 -0.47
N ALA A 72 -1.87 -3.09 -0.76
CA ALA A 72 -2.28 -4.48 -0.56
C ALA A 72 -2.53 -5.15 -1.90
N SER A 73 -2.11 -6.40 -2.02
CA SER A 73 -2.39 -7.26 -3.16
C SER A 73 -2.70 -8.68 -2.66
N GLY A 74 -2.94 -9.62 -3.57
CA GLY A 74 -3.48 -10.93 -3.21
C GLY A 74 -2.73 -11.74 -2.16
N HIS A 75 -1.45 -11.49 -1.94
CA HIS A 75 -0.66 -12.28 -0.99
C HIS A 75 0.23 -11.44 -0.07
N GLN A 76 0.19 -10.11 -0.19
CA GLN A 76 1.06 -9.25 0.62
C GLN A 76 0.41 -7.89 0.88
N THR A 77 0.79 -7.29 2.00
CA THR A 77 0.48 -5.89 2.32
C THR A 77 1.79 -5.17 2.65
N GLN A 78 2.05 -4.09 1.93
CA GLN A 78 3.24 -3.26 2.11
C GLN A 78 2.89 -1.98 2.85
N PHE A 79 3.62 -1.72 3.94
CA PHE A 79 3.49 -0.49 4.72
C PHE A 79 4.73 0.37 4.46
N CYS A 80 4.56 1.49 3.75
CA CYS A 80 5.64 2.42 3.50
C CYS A 80 5.89 3.26 4.75
N VAL A 81 7.00 2.99 5.44
CA VAL A 81 7.31 3.58 6.74
C VAL A 81 8.10 4.86 6.60
N VAL A 82 9.12 4.86 5.74
CA VAL A 82 10.03 6.00 5.56
C VAL A 82 10.27 6.19 4.07
N ALA A 83 10.20 7.44 3.61
CA ALA A 83 10.59 7.82 2.27
C ALA A 83 11.66 8.91 2.33
N ALA A 84 12.74 8.73 1.60
CA ALA A 84 13.79 9.72 1.45
C ALA A 84 13.96 10.03 -0.05
N PRO A 85 13.05 10.83 -0.61
CA PRO A 85 13.05 11.09 -2.06
C PRO A 85 14.31 11.76 -2.56
N GLU A 86 14.97 12.57 -1.74
CA GLU A 86 16.24 13.20 -2.10
C GLU A 86 17.37 12.18 -2.29
N LEU A 87 17.23 10.98 -1.73
CA LEU A 87 18.18 9.88 -1.89
C LEU A 87 17.67 8.81 -2.83
N GLY A 88 16.42 8.94 -3.31
CA GLY A 88 15.77 7.91 -4.12
C GLY A 88 15.51 6.62 -3.35
N LEU A 89 15.34 6.68 -2.03
CA LEU A 89 15.18 5.51 -1.17
C LEU A 89 13.81 5.49 -0.50
N GLU A 90 13.25 4.30 -0.35
CA GLU A 90 12.01 4.05 0.38
C GLU A 90 12.16 2.78 1.22
N ALA A 91 11.82 2.86 2.49
CA ALA A 91 11.84 1.72 3.41
C ALA A 91 10.42 1.29 3.74
N SER A 92 10.17 -0.01 3.66
CA SER A 92 8.85 -0.58 3.88
C SER A 92 8.91 -1.83 4.75
N LEU A 93 7.81 -2.08 5.47
CA LEU A 93 7.55 -3.37 6.09
C LEU A 93 6.50 -4.08 5.22
N ILE A 94 6.76 -5.34 4.88
CA ILE A 94 5.86 -6.12 4.05
C ILE A 94 5.40 -7.35 4.80
N TRP A 95 4.09 -7.51 4.93
CA TRP A 95 3.47 -8.73 5.39
C TRP A 95 3.15 -9.63 4.19
N THR A 96 3.41 -10.92 4.32
CA THR A 96 3.04 -11.92 3.31
C THR A 96 2.24 -13.04 3.96
N ASP A 97 1.61 -13.85 3.13
CA ASP A 97 0.89 -15.05 3.60
C ASP A 97 1.82 -16.19 4.06
N GLY A 98 3.14 -15.98 4.00
CA GLY A 98 4.13 -16.98 4.39
C GLY A 98 4.49 -17.98 3.30
N GLU A 99 3.78 -18.01 2.19
CA GLU A 99 4.01 -18.94 1.09
C GLU A 99 4.94 -18.40 0.02
N ARG A 100 4.97 -17.07 -0.15
CA ARG A 100 5.77 -16.41 -1.18
C ARG A 100 6.57 -15.25 -0.60
N ALA A 101 7.75 -15.06 -1.16
CA ALA A 101 8.54 -13.88 -0.86
C ALA A 101 7.84 -12.62 -1.42
N PRO A 102 8.07 -11.44 -0.81
CA PRO A 102 7.52 -10.19 -1.35
C PRO A 102 8.01 -9.92 -2.77
N THR A 103 7.12 -9.34 -3.59
CA THR A 103 7.45 -8.91 -4.94
C THR A 103 7.36 -7.38 -5.00
N GLY A 104 8.17 -6.77 -5.85
CA GLY A 104 8.16 -5.32 -6.05
C GLY A 104 8.69 -4.97 -7.44
N SER A 105 8.36 -3.75 -7.88
CA SER A 105 8.74 -3.24 -9.21
C SER A 105 10.04 -2.46 -9.21
N TYR A 106 10.62 -2.15 -8.06
CA TYR A 106 11.86 -1.36 -7.96
C TYR A 106 13.03 -2.21 -7.49
N PRO A 107 14.28 -1.85 -7.87
CA PRO A 107 15.45 -2.54 -7.36
C PRO A 107 15.51 -2.52 -5.84
N THR A 108 15.73 -3.67 -5.26
CA THR A 108 15.86 -3.82 -3.81
C THR A 108 17.31 -3.59 -3.40
N VAL A 109 17.52 -2.59 -2.53
CA VAL A 109 18.84 -2.28 -1.97
C VAL A 109 19.14 -3.18 -0.78
N LEU A 110 18.13 -3.37 0.09
CA LEU A 110 18.26 -4.20 1.27
C LEU A 110 16.96 -4.98 1.45
N ARG A 111 17.09 -6.25 1.78
CA ARG A 111 15.95 -7.10 2.11
C ARG A 111 16.32 -7.96 3.30
N GLN A 112 15.50 -7.88 4.35
CA GLN A 112 15.71 -8.68 5.56
C GLN A 112 14.40 -9.34 5.95
N GLN A 113 14.42 -10.66 6.10
CA GLN A 113 13.30 -11.40 6.63
C GLN A 113 13.30 -11.28 8.16
N LEU A 114 12.22 -10.78 8.74
CA LEU A 114 12.06 -10.62 10.17
C LEU A 114 11.50 -11.88 10.83
N ASN A 115 10.54 -12.51 10.13
CA ASN A 115 9.98 -13.80 10.51
C ASN A 115 9.34 -14.42 9.25
N GLN A 116 8.54 -15.47 9.40
CA GLN A 116 7.95 -16.18 8.27
C GLN A 116 7.02 -15.30 7.43
N GLU A 117 6.37 -14.30 8.04
CA GLU A 117 5.35 -13.47 7.40
C GLU A 117 5.81 -12.03 7.13
N TRP A 118 6.85 -11.54 7.80
CA TRP A 118 7.26 -10.15 7.73
C TRP A 118 8.65 -9.94 7.17
N TYR A 119 8.77 -8.94 6.32
CA TYR A 119 10.03 -8.52 5.70
C TYR A 119 10.23 -7.02 5.85
N ALA A 120 11.47 -6.61 6.02
CA ALA A 120 11.87 -5.21 5.89
C ALA A 120 12.60 -5.05 4.56
N ILE A 121 12.19 -4.08 3.76
CA ILE A 121 12.74 -3.86 2.42
C ILE A 121 13.09 -2.38 2.24
N VAL A 122 14.27 -2.13 1.69
CA VAL A 122 14.67 -0.80 1.21
C VAL A 122 14.83 -0.88 -0.29
N VAL A 123 14.11 -0.05 -1.02
CA VAL A 123 14.16 0.02 -2.47
C VAL A 123 14.72 1.36 -2.92
N SER A 124 15.32 1.39 -4.11
CA SER A 124 15.77 2.61 -4.76
C SER A 124 15.03 2.83 -6.08
N ASP A 125 14.89 4.09 -6.43
CA ASP A 125 14.35 4.46 -7.75
C ASP A 125 15.35 4.18 -8.87
#